data_c06914fd5f087d82ad7b073daf42bcfb
#
_entry.id   c06914fd5f087d82ad7b073daf42bcfb
#
_cell.length_a   1.000
_cell.length_b   1.000
_cell.length_c   1.000
_cell.angle_alpha   90.00
_cell.angle_beta   90.00
_cell.angle_gamma   90.00
#
_symmetry.space_group_name_H-M   'P 1'
#
loop_
_entity.id
_entity.type
_entity.pdbx_description
1 polymer ?
#
loop_
_entity_poly.entity_id
_entity_poly.type
_entity_poly.pdbx_seq_one_letter_code
_entity_poly.pdbx_strand_id
1 'polypeptide(L)'
;PEKKSQRDEICEAIDAALVRKPKDFRELIGILQEAGYEYKDGKQPALRGKGHARFARFRSLGKGYSIEELCEVIAGNAVHKSKFVEKTRTSARSAQVHQKAELSFLIDVRAKMQAGKGAGYARWAKVFNLKQMAKAMMFMEEHGIKSYAELKEKADGISEKCDALLESVKADEARMSEVSVLRKHLINYAKTKDVFAAYKASGYNREFYETHRDSLALRSAAKKAFDAYKKENGSDKKLPRISELNTEYAMLLERKKSSYAEYRKTKSEMQDWLVAQKIVQEILKEDEQKKEQLHEQEVRQEEENRQSSR
;
A
#
# COMPACT_ATOMS: atom_id res chain seq x y z
N PRO A 1 -15.60 17.68 -2.85
CA PRO A 1 -14.50 17.83 -1.88
C PRO A 1 -14.66 16.74 -0.81
N GLU A 2 -13.70 15.82 -0.78
CA GLU A 2 -13.64 14.78 0.27
C GLU A 2 -13.53 15.47 1.64
N LYS A 3 -14.42 15.13 2.57
CA LYS A 3 -14.33 15.60 3.95
C LYS A 3 -13.05 15.04 4.57
N LYS A 4 -12.09 15.92 4.89
CA LYS A 4 -10.89 15.53 5.64
C LYS A 4 -11.27 14.89 6.97
N SER A 5 -10.55 13.88 7.40
CA SER A 5 -10.79 13.30 8.72
C SER A 5 -10.27 14.24 9.81
N GLN A 6 -10.90 14.25 10.99
CA GLN A 6 -10.44 15.03 12.14
C GLN A 6 -8.96 14.79 12.47
N ARG A 7 -8.46 13.57 12.30
CA ARG A 7 -7.06 13.22 12.54
C ARG A 7 -6.13 13.88 11.53
N ASP A 8 -6.55 13.97 10.28
CA ASP A 8 -5.78 14.61 9.22
C ASP A 8 -5.72 16.13 9.43
N GLU A 9 -6.83 16.76 9.85
CA GLU A 9 -6.87 18.18 10.21
C GLU A 9 -5.92 18.51 11.39
N ILE A 10 -5.88 17.63 12.41
CA ILE A 10 -4.95 17.80 13.55
C ILE A 10 -3.50 17.63 13.10
N CYS A 11 -3.19 16.66 12.23
CA CYS A 11 -1.85 16.47 11.71
C CYS A 11 -1.38 17.69 10.89
N GLU A 12 -2.24 18.24 10.02
CA GLU A 12 -1.93 19.49 9.27
C GLU A 12 -1.66 20.67 10.20
N ALA A 13 -2.43 20.80 11.28
CA ALA A 13 -2.24 21.87 12.26
C ALA A 13 -0.90 21.71 13.03
N ILE A 14 -0.53 20.47 13.39
CA ILE A 14 0.77 20.19 14.02
C ILE A 14 1.90 20.52 13.05
N ASP A 15 1.79 20.12 11.78
CA ASP A 15 2.78 20.43 10.75
C ASP A 15 2.97 21.95 10.59
N ALA A 16 1.88 22.71 10.54
CA ALA A 16 1.90 24.18 10.45
C ALA A 16 2.49 24.82 11.71
N ALA A 17 2.22 24.26 12.89
CA ALA A 17 2.76 24.75 14.15
C ALA A 17 4.29 24.49 14.27
N LEU A 18 4.79 23.37 13.79
CA LEU A 18 6.21 23.03 13.76
C LEU A 18 7.03 23.96 12.83
N VAL A 19 6.42 24.50 11.77
CA VAL A 19 7.07 25.51 10.90
C VAL A 19 7.44 26.76 11.67
N ARG A 20 6.68 27.11 12.74
CA ARG A 20 6.98 28.26 13.63
C ARG A 20 8.15 27.99 14.58
N LYS A 21 8.76 26.80 14.56
CA LYS A 21 9.91 26.39 15.38
C LYS A 21 9.67 26.62 16.89
N PRO A 22 8.66 25.97 17.49
CA PRO A 22 8.43 26.09 18.93
C PRO A 22 9.65 25.62 19.71
N LYS A 23 9.94 26.25 20.86
CA LYS A 23 11.10 25.95 21.71
C LYS A 23 10.90 24.67 22.52
N ASP A 24 9.66 24.38 22.88
CA ASP A 24 9.28 23.18 23.64
C ASP A 24 7.87 22.70 23.26
N PHE A 25 7.48 21.56 23.80
CA PHE A 25 6.17 20.96 23.56
C PHE A 25 5.02 21.84 24.08
N ARG A 26 5.25 22.60 25.15
CA ARG A 26 4.23 23.50 25.73
C ARG A 26 3.95 24.66 24.78
N GLU A 27 4.98 25.23 24.16
CA GLU A 27 4.80 26.28 23.13
C GLU A 27 4.09 25.74 21.89
N LEU A 28 4.40 24.49 21.46
CA LEU A 28 3.65 23.82 20.39
C LEU A 28 2.16 23.72 20.72
N ILE A 29 1.81 23.31 21.93
CA ILE A 29 0.40 23.25 22.38
C ILE A 29 -0.21 24.65 22.43
N GLY A 30 0.50 25.69 22.88
CA GLY A 30 0.04 27.08 22.85
C GLY A 30 -0.34 27.53 21.43
N ILE A 31 0.51 27.27 20.45
CA ILE A 31 0.26 27.60 19.03
C ILE A 31 -0.99 26.86 18.51
N LEU A 32 -1.18 25.62 18.90
CA LEU A 32 -2.37 24.84 18.49
C LEU A 32 -3.65 25.36 19.16
N GLN A 33 -3.56 25.80 20.42
CA GLN A 33 -4.70 26.43 21.12
C GLN A 33 -5.07 27.79 20.52
N GLU A 34 -4.09 28.62 20.12
CA GLU A 34 -4.32 29.84 19.35
C GLU A 34 -5.01 29.57 18.00
N ALA A 35 -4.69 28.44 17.37
CA ALA A 35 -5.34 27.98 16.14
C ALA A 35 -6.75 27.41 16.36
N GLY A 36 -7.22 27.37 17.62
CA GLY A 36 -8.58 26.95 17.98
C GLY A 36 -8.73 25.45 18.28
N TYR A 37 -7.60 24.75 18.56
CA TYR A 37 -7.62 23.36 19.02
C TYR A 37 -7.67 23.31 20.55
N GLU A 38 -8.43 22.37 21.08
CA GLU A 38 -8.49 22.11 22.52
C GLU A 38 -7.51 21.00 22.90
N TYR A 39 -6.68 21.23 23.90
CA TYR A 39 -5.75 20.26 24.43
C TYR A 39 -6.25 19.65 25.73
N LYS A 40 -6.20 18.34 25.86
CA LYS A 40 -6.48 17.58 27.06
C LYS A 40 -5.21 16.92 27.56
N ASP A 41 -4.75 17.32 28.72
CA ASP A 41 -3.61 16.73 29.41
C ASP A 41 -3.97 15.43 30.13
N GLY A 42 -2.98 14.63 30.53
CA GLY A 42 -3.10 13.41 31.32
C GLY A 42 -2.26 12.24 30.80
N LYS A 43 -2.53 11.03 31.28
CA LYS A 43 -1.82 9.79 30.85
C LYS A 43 -1.89 9.53 29.35
N GLN A 44 -2.84 10.09 28.65
CA GLN A 44 -3.01 9.98 27.19
C GLN A 44 -3.40 11.32 26.60
N PRO A 45 -2.44 12.24 26.40
CA PRO A 45 -2.71 13.55 25.86
C PRO A 45 -3.42 13.49 24.51
N ALA A 46 -4.34 14.43 24.29
CA ALA A 46 -5.21 14.43 23.13
C ALA A 46 -5.57 15.84 22.67
N LEU A 47 -5.87 16.01 21.39
CA LEU A 47 -6.33 17.25 20.76
C LEU A 47 -7.74 17.08 20.19
N ARG A 48 -8.49 18.16 20.19
CA ARG A 48 -9.81 18.26 19.57
C ARG A 48 -9.86 19.48 18.67
N GLY A 49 -10.24 19.29 17.42
CA GLY A 49 -10.44 20.38 16.47
C GLY A 49 -11.78 21.08 16.68
N LYS A 50 -11.89 22.31 16.18
CA LYS A 50 -13.10 23.14 16.26
C LYS A 50 -14.25 22.43 15.54
N GLY A 51 -15.39 22.24 16.24
CA GLY A 51 -16.58 21.56 15.68
C GLY A 51 -16.58 20.02 15.80
N HIS A 52 -15.58 19.42 16.40
CA HIS A 52 -15.54 17.98 16.65
C HIS A 52 -15.92 17.61 18.08
N ALA A 53 -16.73 16.54 18.23
CA ALA A 53 -17.20 16.08 19.55
C ALA A 53 -16.17 15.24 20.32
N ARG A 54 -15.18 14.63 19.64
CA ARG A 54 -14.26 13.66 20.25
C ARG A 54 -12.82 14.15 20.21
N PHE A 55 -12.04 13.83 21.27
CA PHE A 55 -10.59 14.04 21.29
C PHE A 55 -9.85 12.94 20.53
N ALA A 56 -8.85 13.31 19.73
CA ALA A 56 -7.91 12.40 19.10
C ALA A 56 -6.60 12.38 19.92
N ARG A 57 -6.12 11.19 20.28
CA ARG A 57 -4.88 11.01 21.05
C ARG A 57 -3.69 11.15 20.13
N PHE A 58 -2.58 11.77 20.60
CA PHE A 58 -1.36 11.93 19.81
C PHE A 58 -0.87 10.60 19.21
N ARG A 59 -0.82 9.53 20.02
CA ARG A 59 -0.43 8.19 19.54
C ARG A 59 -1.31 7.61 18.43
N SER A 60 -2.53 8.13 18.24
CA SER A 60 -3.47 7.66 17.21
C SER A 60 -3.42 8.47 15.91
N LEU A 61 -2.59 9.53 15.86
CA LEU A 61 -2.42 10.37 14.69
C LEU A 61 -1.53 9.72 13.62
N GLY A 62 -0.69 8.78 14.02
CA GLY A 62 0.21 8.04 13.15
C GLY A 62 1.70 8.29 13.45
N LYS A 63 2.57 7.68 12.65
CA LYS A 63 4.02 7.79 12.81
C LYS A 63 4.48 9.23 12.56
N GLY A 64 5.35 9.74 13.44
CA GLY A 64 5.86 11.12 13.38
C GLY A 64 5.05 12.13 14.19
N TYR A 65 3.93 11.72 14.83
CA TYR A 65 3.05 12.60 15.59
C TYR A 65 2.86 12.15 17.06
N SER A 66 3.63 11.18 17.53
CA SER A 66 3.67 10.86 18.98
C SER A 66 4.37 12.00 19.73
N ILE A 67 4.11 12.11 21.03
CA ILE A 67 4.70 13.18 21.86
C ILE A 67 6.22 13.05 21.88
N GLU A 68 6.72 11.83 22.00
CA GLU A 68 8.14 11.52 22.00
C GLU A 68 8.80 11.97 20.70
N GLU A 69 8.21 11.60 19.55
CA GLU A 69 8.72 12.00 18.23
C GLU A 69 8.66 13.52 18.02
N LEU A 70 7.59 14.18 18.46
CA LEU A 70 7.48 15.64 18.35
C LEU A 70 8.49 16.36 19.26
N CYS A 71 8.76 15.87 20.45
CA CYS A 71 9.79 16.42 21.34
C CYS A 71 11.18 16.28 20.73
N GLU A 72 11.52 15.15 20.10
CA GLU A 72 12.78 14.97 19.40
C GLU A 72 12.94 15.93 18.21
N VAL A 73 11.86 16.18 17.47
CA VAL A 73 11.84 17.16 16.37
C VAL A 73 12.05 18.58 16.89
N ILE A 74 11.39 18.96 17.99
CA ILE A 74 11.51 20.29 18.60
C ILE A 74 12.93 20.49 19.17
N ALA A 75 13.50 19.44 19.76
CA ALA A 75 14.89 19.45 20.25
C ALA A 75 15.95 19.48 19.13
N GLY A 76 15.54 19.35 17.85
CA GLY A 76 16.45 19.32 16.69
C GLY A 76 17.15 17.99 16.47
N ASN A 77 16.82 16.95 17.22
CA ASN A 77 17.43 15.62 17.14
C ASN A 77 16.82 14.76 16.00
N ALA A 78 15.64 15.13 15.50
CA ALA A 78 14.95 14.43 14.43
C ALA A 78 14.34 15.37 13.41
N VAL A 79 14.17 14.91 12.17
CA VAL A 79 13.48 15.66 11.10
C VAL A 79 12.03 15.20 11.02
N HIS A 80 11.10 16.14 11.21
CA HIS A 80 9.66 15.85 11.06
C HIS A 80 9.30 15.46 9.63
N LYS A 81 8.63 14.33 9.47
CA LYS A 81 8.09 13.87 8.18
C LYS A 81 6.58 14.02 8.20
N SER A 82 6.07 15.08 7.57
CA SER A 82 4.64 15.30 7.43
C SER A 82 3.96 14.14 6.69
N LYS A 83 2.85 13.67 7.21
CA LYS A 83 1.99 12.65 6.61
C LYS A 83 1.43 13.09 5.24
N PHE A 84 1.28 14.41 5.01
CA PHE A 84 0.74 14.98 3.78
C PHE A 84 1.80 15.15 2.70
N VAL A 85 3.03 15.46 3.06
CA VAL A 85 4.18 15.49 2.12
C VAL A 85 4.44 14.09 1.57
N GLU A 86 4.19 13.04 2.34
CA GLU A 86 4.30 11.66 1.87
C GLU A 86 3.14 11.28 0.93
N LYS A 87 1.91 11.74 1.17
CA LYS A 87 0.76 11.56 0.27
C LYS A 87 0.92 12.33 -1.05
N THR A 88 1.40 13.58 -1.03
CA THR A 88 1.69 14.33 -2.26
C THR A 88 2.90 13.77 -3.01
N ARG A 89 3.92 13.26 -2.32
CA ARG A 89 5.04 12.53 -2.94
C ARG A 89 4.60 11.18 -3.50
N THR A 90 3.69 10.44 -2.87
CA THR A 90 3.15 9.20 -3.43
C THR A 90 2.20 9.45 -4.61
N SER A 91 1.42 10.53 -4.62
CA SER A 91 0.61 10.94 -5.78
C SER A 91 1.46 11.50 -6.93
N ALA A 92 2.46 12.35 -6.66
CA ALA A 92 3.43 12.81 -7.66
C ALA A 92 4.39 11.68 -8.08
N ARG A 93 4.71 10.73 -7.18
CA ARG A 93 5.49 9.54 -7.49
C ARG A 93 4.70 8.53 -8.32
N SER A 94 3.39 8.42 -8.20
CA SER A 94 2.59 7.59 -9.10
C SER A 94 2.48 8.17 -10.51
N ALA A 95 2.59 9.49 -10.68
CA ALA A 95 2.67 10.13 -12.00
C ALA A 95 4.11 10.15 -12.58
N GLN A 96 5.15 10.12 -11.72
CA GLN A 96 6.57 10.03 -12.11
C GLN A 96 7.18 8.63 -12.00
N VAL A 97 6.48 7.64 -11.43
CA VAL A 97 6.91 6.22 -11.33
C VAL A 97 6.79 5.46 -12.66
N HIS A 98 6.49 6.14 -13.74
CA HIS A 98 6.78 5.59 -15.08
C HIS A 98 8.21 5.89 -15.59
N GLN A 99 9.02 6.65 -14.83
CA GLN A 99 10.47 6.49 -14.86
C GLN A 99 10.86 5.73 -13.58
N LYS A 100 10.82 4.40 -13.62
CA LYS A 100 11.49 3.53 -12.65
C LYS A 100 12.91 4.05 -12.49
N ALA A 101 13.23 4.73 -11.38
CA ALA A 101 14.59 4.68 -10.88
C ALA A 101 14.84 3.19 -10.64
N GLU A 102 15.59 2.56 -11.53
CA GLU A 102 16.00 1.16 -11.38
C GLU A 102 16.69 1.09 -10.02
N LEU A 103 16.07 0.41 -9.07
CA LEU A 103 16.67 0.12 -7.77
C LEU A 103 17.88 -0.76 -8.08
N SER A 104 19.07 -0.14 -8.19
CA SER A 104 20.31 -0.86 -8.36
C SER A 104 20.67 -1.53 -7.04
N PHE A 105 20.92 -2.83 -7.08
CA PHE A 105 21.39 -3.61 -5.94
C PHE A 105 22.92 -3.56 -5.81
N LEU A 106 23.61 -3.12 -6.87
CA LEU A 106 25.03 -2.85 -6.87
C LEU A 106 25.26 -1.32 -6.81
N ILE A 107 26.33 -0.94 -6.14
CA ILE A 107 26.72 0.47 -6.00
C ILE A 107 27.58 0.86 -7.18
N ASP A 108 27.18 1.83 -7.98
CA ASP A 108 28.05 2.47 -8.95
C ASP A 108 29.16 3.25 -8.23
N VAL A 109 30.32 2.59 -8.11
CA VAL A 109 31.48 3.13 -7.39
C VAL A 109 32.05 4.35 -8.12
N ARG A 110 32.02 4.38 -9.48
CA ARG A 110 32.57 5.50 -10.28
C ARG A 110 31.72 6.75 -10.09
N ALA A 111 30.41 6.64 -10.26
CA ALA A 111 29.49 7.76 -10.07
C ALA A 111 29.56 8.31 -8.63
N LYS A 112 29.71 7.45 -7.63
CA LYS A 112 29.84 7.88 -6.21
C LYS A 112 31.18 8.58 -5.93
N MET A 113 32.28 8.15 -6.58
CA MET A 113 33.57 8.83 -6.47
C MET A 113 33.53 10.21 -7.15
N GLN A 114 32.91 10.33 -8.32
CA GLN A 114 32.69 11.61 -9.01
C GLN A 114 31.82 12.56 -8.18
N ALA A 115 30.85 12.01 -7.42
CA ALA A 115 30.02 12.76 -6.48
C ALA A 115 30.73 13.12 -5.15
N GLY A 116 32.07 12.99 -5.07
CA GLY A 116 32.88 13.41 -3.94
C GLY A 116 33.02 12.42 -2.79
N LYS A 117 32.65 11.14 -2.98
CA LYS A 117 32.88 10.10 -1.97
C LYS A 117 34.38 9.69 -1.95
N GLY A 118 34.94 9.59 -0.74
CA GLY A 118 36.36 9.28 -0.58
C GLY A 118 36.75 7.82 -0.87
N ALA A 119 38.06 7.56 -0.96
CA ALA A 119 38.65 6.24 -1.26
C ALA A 119 38.21 5.14 -0.25
N GLY A 120 37.96 5.49 1.00
CA GLY A 120 37.41 4.57 2.01
C GLY A 120 36.02 4.05 1.63
N TYR A 121 35.14 4.95 1.13
CA TYR A 121 33.83 4.56 0.62
C TYR A 121 33.93 3.66 -0.61
N ALA A 122 34.82 3.96 -1.53
CA ALA A 122 35.04 3.17 -2.74
C ALA A 122 35.45 1.72 -2.40
N ARG A 123 36.37 1.53 -1.44
CA ARG A 123 36.77 0.19 -0.96
C ARG A 123 35.59 -0.56 -0.34
N TRP A 124 34.83 0.10 0.52
CA TRP A 124 33.64 -0.50 1.14
C TRP A 124 32.60 -0.89 0.08
N ALA A 125 32.30 -0.02 -0.88
CA ALA A 125 31.33 -0.27 -1.95
C ALA A 125 31.72 -1.45 -2.85
N LYS A 126 33.01 -1.60 -3.18
CA LYS A 126 33.53 -2.77 -3.92
C LYS A 126 33.33 -4.06 -3.14
N VAL A 127 33.61 -4.07 -1.83
CA VAL A 127 33.39 -5.26 -0.98
C VAL A 127 31.90 -5.56 -0.85
N PHE A 128 31.06 -4.53 -0.73
CA PHE A 128 29.62 -4.69 -0.70
C PHE A 128 29.11 -5.35 -1.99
N ASN A 129 29.48 -4.81 -3.16
CA ASN A 129 29.11 -5.38 -4.46
C ASN A 129 29.55 -6.83 -4.59
N LEU A 130 30.79 -7.13 -4.24
CA LEU A 130 31.30 -8.51 -4.27
C LEU A 130 30.48 -9.47 -3.42
N LYS A 131 30.03 -9.04 -2.23
CA LYS A 131 29.16 -9.84 -1.37
C LYS A 131 27.78 -10.06 -2.00
N GLN A 132 27.20 -9.07 -2.67
CA GLN A 132 25.93 -9.22 -3.35
C GLN A 132 26.03 -10.16 -4.54
N MET A 133 27.10 -10.04 -5.35
CA MET A 133 27.40 -10.95 -6.45
C MET A 133 27.56 -12.39 -5.97
N ALA A 134 28.36 -12.61 -4.91
CA ALA A 134 28.54 -13.94 -4.33
C ALA A 134 27.20 -14.54 -3.84
N LYS A 135 26.33 -13.75 -3.20
CA LYS A 135 25.00 -14.22 -2.79
C LYS A 135 24.14 -14.64 -3.98
N ALA A 136 24.11 -13.84 -5.05
CA ALA A 136 23.37 -14.19 -6.25
C ALA A 136 23.88 -15.47 -6.91
N MET A 137 25.20 -15.65 -6.96
CA MET A 137 25.80 -16.87 -7.49
C MET A 137 25.48 -18.10 -6.63
N MET A 138 25.61 -18.00 -5.31
CA MET A 138 25.21 -19.07 -4.39
C MET A 138 23.73 -19.43 -4.54
N PHE A 139 22.86 -18.44 -4.68
CA PHE A 139 21.44 -18.64 -4.91
C PHE A 139 21.18 -19.41 -6.21
N MET A 140 21.88 -19.06 -7.30
CA MET A 140 21.77 -19.77 -8.58
C MET A 140 22.25 -21.24 -8.44
N GLU A 141 23.36 -21.45 -7.72
CA GLU A 141 23.91 -22.79 -7.48
C GLU A 141 22.95 -23.65 -6.63
N GLU A 142 22.41 -23.12 -5.54
CA GLU A 142 21.41 -23.78 -4.68
C GLU A 142 20.16 -24.22 -5.46
N HIS A 143 19.75 -23.42 -6.45
CA HIS A 143 18.56 -23.70 -7.28
C HIS A 143 18.90 -24.42 -8.60
N GLY A 144 20.18 -24.77 -8.83
CA GLY A 144 20.63 -25.46 -10.04
C GLY A 144 20.52 -24.64 -11.33
N ILE A 145 20.51 -23.30 -11.22
CA ILE A 145 20.38 -22.37 -12.34
C ILE A 145 21.76 -22.17 -13.00
N LYS A 146 21.83 -22.41 -14.30
CA LYS A 146 23.09 -22.33 -15.07
C LYS A 146 23.19 -21.08 -15.95
N SER A 147 22.06 -20.41 -16.23
CA SER A 147 22.03 -19.27 -17.13
C SER A 147 21.11 -18.17 -16.63
N TYR A 148 21.37 -16.93 -17.09
CA TYR A 148 20.46 -15.80 -16.80
C TYR A 148 19.07 -16.01 -17.40
N ALA A 149 18.97 -16.69 -18.55
CA ALA A 149 17.69 -16.98 -19.18
C ALA A 149 16.81 -17.88 -18.30
N GLU A 150 17.40 -18.96 -17.73
CA GLU A 150 16.71 -19.83 -16.77
C GLU A 150 16.32 -19.09 -15.48
N LEU A 151 17.23 -18.23 -14.96
CA LEU A 151 16.94 -17.41 -13.78
C LEU A 151 15.74 -16.49 -14.02
N LYS A 152 15.69 -15.85 -15.18
CA LYS A 152 14.61 -14.97 -15.57
C LYS A 152 13.30 -15.72 -15.72
N GLU A 153 13.29 -16.85 -16.43
CA GLU A 153 12.09 -17.69 -16.62
C GLU A 153 11.50 -18.14 -15.27
N LYS A 154 12.35 -18.58 -14.33
CA LYS A 154 11.92 -18.98 -13.00
C LYS A 154 11.37 -17.80 -12.19
N ALA A 155 12.04 -16.66 -12.23
CA ALA A 155 11.60 -15.45 -11.53
C ALA A 155 10.23 -14.95 -12.07
N ASP A 156 10.07 -14.95 -13.40
CA ASP A 156 8.84 -14.57 -14.06
C ASP A 156 7.71 -15.54 -13.69
N GLY A 157 7.94 -16.86 -13.71
CA GLY A 157 6.95 -17.87 -13.33
C GLY A 157 6.51 -17.79 -11.86
N ILE A 158 7.42 -17.48 -10.94
CA ILE A 158 7.06 -17.25 -9.52
C ILE A 158 6.27 -15.95 -9.36
N SER A 159 6.59 -14.91 -10.14
CA SER A 159 5.86 -13.66 -10.15
C SER A 159 4.41 -13.86 -10.63
N GLU A 160 4.22 -14.58 -11.73
CA GLU A 160 2.90 -14.94 -12.25
C GLU A 160 2.09 -15.75 -11.23
N LYS A 161 2.73 -16.72 -10.57
CA LYS A 161 2.06 -17.48 -9.49
C LYS A 161 1.64 -16.57 -8.32
N CYS A 162 2.50 -15.63 -7.94
CA CYS A 162 2.20 -14.67 -6.88
C CYS A 162 1.01 -13.77 -7.24
N ASP A 163 0.96 -13.28 -8.48
CA ASP A 163 -0.12 -12.46 -8.98
C ASP A 163 -1.45 -13.24 -9.07
N ALA A 164 -1.41 -14.48 -9.55
CA ALA A 164 -2.58 -15.35 -9.61
C ALA A 164 -3.17 -15.63 -8.20
N LEU A 165 -2.30 -15.86 -7.20
CA LEU A 165 -2.75 -16.02 -5.81
C LEU A 165 -3.38 -14.72 -5.26
N LEU A 166 -2.80 -13.57 -5.56
CA LEU A 166 -3.35 -12.27 -5.15
C LEU A 166 -4.72 -12.00 -5.79
N GLU A 167 -4.88 -12.31 -7.07
CA GLU A 167 -6.16 -12.19 -7.77
C GLU A 167 -7.22 -13.13 -7.18
N SER A 168 -6.84 -14.38 -6.86
CA SER A 168 -7.74 -15.32 -6.17
C SER A 168 -8.20 -14.79 -4.82
N VAL A 169 -7.29 -14.21 -4.02
CA VAL A 169 -7.65 -13.61 -2.72
C VAL A 169 -8.60 -12.43 -2.90
N LYS A 170 -8.36 -11.56 -3.88
CA LYS A 170 -9.24 -10.41 -4.17
C LYS A 170 -10.63 -10.85 -4.64
N ALA A 171 -10.69 -11.90 -5.48
CA ALA A 171 -11.95 -12.46 -5.95
C ALA A 171 -12.79 -13.03 -4.79
N ASP A 172 -12.13 -13.75 -3.87
CA ASP A 172 -12.78 -14.26 -2.67
C ASP A 172 -13.28 -13.13 -1.76
N GLU A 173 -12.50 -12.05 -1.57
CA GLU A 173 -12.91 -10.89 -0.79
C GLU A 173 -14.12 -10.16 -1.40
N ALA A 174 -14.13 -10.00 -2.72
CA ALA A 174 -15.24 -9.40 -3.43
C ALA A 174 -16.52 -10.23 -3.24
N ARG A 175 -16.40 -11.56 -3.42
CA ARG A 175 -17.53 -12.47 -3.26
C ARG A 175 -18.04 -12.52 -1.82
N MET A 176 -17.15 -12.52 -0.82
CA MET A 176 -17.53 -12.43 0.60
C MET A 176 -18.30 -11.14 0.91
N SER A 177 -17.91 -10.01 0.30
CA SER A 177 -18.63 -8.74 0.42
C SER A 177 -20.05 -8.85 -0.15
N GLU A 178 -20.22 -9.39 -1.36
CA GLU A 178 -21.52 -9.59 -2.00
C GLU A 178 -22.44 -10.48 -1.15
N VAL A 179 -21.91 -11.63 -0.68
CA VAL A 179 -22.63 -12.57 0.19
C VAL A 179 -23.07 -11.88 1.49
N SER A 180 -22.20 -11.07 2.09
CA SER A 180 -22.50 -10.33 3.32
C SER A 180 -23.61 -9.29 3.11
N VAL A 181 -23.57 -8.56 2.00
CA VAL A 181 -24.59 -7.55 1.64
C VAL A 181 -25.92 -8.24 1.38
N LEU A 182 -25.95 -9.31 0.58
CA LEU A 182 -27.17 -10.06 0.28
C LEU A 182 -27.80 -10.64 1.55
N ARG A 183 -26.98 -11.24 2.44
CA ARG A 183 -27.42 -11.73 3.74
C ARG A 183 -28.07 -10.64 4.59
N LYS A 184 -27.47 -9.45 4.64
CA LYS A 184 -28.02 -8.29 5.35
C LYS A 184 -29.39 -7.89 4.80
N HIS A 185 -29.56 -7.88 3.49
CA HIS A 185 -30.84 -7.59 2.85
C HIS A 185 -31.90 -8.64 3.14
N LEU A 186 -31.57 -9.92 3.15
CA LEU A 186 -32.49 -11.01 3.53
C LEU A 186 -32.97 -10.87 4.98
N ILE A 187 -32.05 -10.58 5.90
CA ILE A 187 -32.38 -10.36 7.33
C ILE A 187 -33.28 -9.15 7.48
N ASN A 188 -32.96 -8.01 6.84
CA ASN A 188 -33.76 -6.80 6.91
C ASN A 188 -35.16 -7.03 6.31
N TYR A 189 -35.26 -7.75 5.20
CA TYR A 189 -36.54 -8.07 4.59
C TYR A 189 -37.42 -8.94 5.51
N ALA A 190 -36.84 -9.91 6.19
CA ALA A 190 -37.54 -10.73 7.16
C ALA A 190 -38.01 -9.92 8.37
N LYS A 191 -37.14 -9.08 8.96
CA LYS A 191 -37.45 -8.25 10.12
C LYS A 191 -38.55 -7.21 9.86
N THR A 192 -38.65 -6.72 8.63
CA THR A 192 -39.62 -5.69 8.26
C THR A 192 -40.95 -6.26 7.70
N LYS A 193 -41.14 -7.58 7.78
CA LYS A 193 -42.33 -8.25 7.24
C LYS A 193 -43.63 -7.74 7.87
N ASP A 194 -43.68 -7.69 9.19
CA ASP A 194 -44.89 -7.34 9.94
C ASP A 194 -45.23 -5.85 9.80
N VAL A 195 -44.22 -4.99 9.82
CA VAL A 195 -44.40 -3.54 9.57
C VAL A 195 -44.98 -3.29 8.17
N PHE A 196 -44.50 -4.00 7.18
CA PHE A 196 -45.03 -3.87 5.82
C PHE A 196 -46.43 -4.46 5.66
N ALA A 197 -46.74 -5.55 6.37
CA ALA A 197 -48.10 -6.10 6.41
C ALA A 197 -49.11 -5.10 7.02
N ALA A 198 -48.71 -4.47 8.13
CA ALA A 198 -49.51 -3.41 8.76
C ALA A 198 -49.68 -2.18 7.86
N TYR A 199 -48.61 -1.76 7.15
CA TYR A 199 -48.66 -0.65 6.19
C TYR A 199 -49.63 -0.94 5.05
N LYS A 200 -49.63 -2.17 4.52
CA LYS A 200 -50.60 -2.62 3.50
C LYS A 200 -52.02 -2.64 4.04
N ALA A 201 -52.21 -3.12 5.27
CA ALA A 201 -53.53 -3.16 5.92
C ALA A 201 -54.10 -1.77 6.21
N SER A 202 -53.26 -0.76 6.48
CA SER A 202 -53.66 0.64 6.66
C SER A 202 -54.03 1.34 5.34
N GLY A 203 -54.05 0.65 4.22
CA GLY A 203 -54.29 1.25 2.89
C GLY A 203 -53.18 2.18 2.42
N TYR A 204 -51.94 1.91 2.81
CA TYR A 204 -50.76 2.73 2.49
C TYR A 204 -50.83 4.14 3.05
N ASN A 205 -51.34 4.30 4.28
CA ASN A 205 -51.52 5.56 4.99
C ASN A 205 -50.19 6.31 5.10
N ARG A 206 -50.21 7.64 4.83
CA ARG A 206 -49.02 8.50 4.86
C ARG A 206 -48.46 8.67 6.29
N GLU A 207 -49.33 8.82 7.31
CA GLU A 207 -48.91 8.95 8.69
C GLU A 207 -48.22 7.70 9.19
N PHE A 208 -48.73 6.50 8.86
CA PHE A 208 -48.06 5.23 9.13
C PHE A 208 -46.72 5.14 8.42
N TYR A 209 -46.60 5.61 7.17
CA TYR A 209 -45.37 5.65 6.42
C TYR A 209 -44.34 6.51 7.12
N GLU A 210 -44.66 7.73 7.54
CA GLU A 210 -43.71 8.63 8.19
C GLU A 210 -43.23 8.05 9.54
N THR A 211 -44.11 7.42 10.31
CA THR A 211 -43.78 6.79 11.60
C THR A 211 -42.83 5.59 11.42
N HIS A 212 -42.97 4.83 10.32
CA HIS A 212 -42.19 3.60 10.07
C HIS A 212 -41.26 3.71 8.87
N ARG A 213 -40.87 4.92 8.51
CA ARG A 213 -40.09 5.23 7.30
C ARG A 213 -38.82 4.41 7.17
N ASP A 214 -38.04 4.24 8.24
CA ASP A 214 -36.79 3.50 8.22
C ASP A 214 -37.00 2.03 7.89
N SER A 215 -37.98 1.39 8.50
CA SER A 215 -38.32 0.00 8.24
C SER A 215 -38.80 -0.24 6.81
N LEU A 216 -39.63 0.66 6.29
CA LEU A 216 -40.14 0.57 4.92
C LEU A 216 -39.02 0.86 3.90
N ALA A 217 -38.11 1.78 4.20
CA ALA A 217 -36.92 2.06 3.37
C ALA A 217 -35.98 0.83 3.32
N LEU A 218 -35.71 0.18 4.46
CA LEU A 218 -34.91 -1.04 4.52
C LEU A 218 -35.52 -2.17 3.67
N ARG A 219 -36.86 -2.32 3.71
CA ARG A 219 -37.56 -3.30 2.89
C ARG A 219 -37.48 -2.99 1.40
N SER A 220 -37.66 -1.73 1.03
CA SER A 220 -37.51 -1.29 -0.37
C SER A 220 -36.11 -1.53 -0.89
N ALA A 221 -35.09 -1.19 -0.11
CA ALA A 221 -33.69 -1.45 -0.46
C ALA A 221 -33.41 -2.95 -0.62
N ALA A 222 -33.95 -3.80 0.27
CA ALA A 222 -33.82 -5.25 0.16
C ALA A 222 -34.47 -5.76 -1.13
N LYS A 223 -35.67 -5.27 -1.48
CA LYS A 223 -36.36 -5.68 -2.72
C LYS A 223 -35.53 -5.30 -3.97
N LYS A 224 -34.98 -4.09 -4.01
CA LYS A 224 -34.10 -3.67 -5.11
C LYS A 224 -32.86 -4.57 -5.24
N ALA A 225 -32.26 -4.95 -4.11
CA ALA A 225 -31.10 -5.86 -4.11
C ALA A 225 -31.47 -7.26 -4.60
N PHE A 226 -32.67 -7.76 -4.30
CA PHE A 226 -33.17 -9.04 -4.81
C PHE A 226 -33.45 -9.00 -6.32
N ASP A 227 -33.99 -7.90 -6.81
CA ASP A 227 -34.25 -7.72 -8.25
C ASP A 227 -32.91 -7.63 -9.01
N ALA A 228 -31.91 -6.94 -8.47
CA ALA A 228 -30.54 -6.92 -9.01
C ALA A 228 -29.92 -8.31 -9.05
N TYR A 229 -29.99 -9.05 -7.94
CA TYR A 229 -29.48 -10.43 -7.85
C TYR A 229 -30.11 -11.36 -8.90
N LYS A 230 -31.44 -11.26 -9.08
CA LYS A 230 -32.15 -12.05 -10.10
C LYS A 230 -31.77 -11.68 -11.53
N LYS A 231 -31.53 -10.37 -11.78
CA LYS A 231 -31.10 -9.90 -13.10
C LYS A 231 -29.73 -10.45 -13.46
N GLU A 232 -28.80 -10.50 -12.50
CA GLU A 232 -27.45 -11.02 -12.71
C GLU A 232 -27.38 -12.53 -12.82
N ASN A 233 -28.19 -13.24 -12.02
CA ASN A 233 -28.11 -14.69 -11.90
C ASN A 233 -29.21 -15.45 -12.69
N GLY A 234 -30.11 -14.73 -13.35
CA GLY A 234 -31.28 -15.26 -14.08
C GLY A 234 -32.59 -15.12 -13.28
N SER A 235 -33.66 -14.68 -13.97
CA SER A 235 -34.95 -14.35 -13.35
C SER A 235 -35.59 -15.53 -12.61
N ASP A 236 -35.33 -16.76 -13.04
CA ASP A 236 -35.91 -17.99 -12.46
C ASP A 236 -35.17 -18.51 -11.25
N LYS A 237 -33.99 -17.95 -10.94
CA LYS A 237 -33.19 -18.39 -9.82
C LYS A 237 -33.81 -17.95 -8.48
N LYS A 238 -34.07 -18.88 -7.60
CA LYS A 238 -34.57 -18.59 -6.25
C LYS A 238 -33.48 -17.88 -5.44
N LEU A 239 -33.91 -16.96 -4.57
CA LEU A 239 -32.99 -16.34 -3.60
C LEU A 239 -32.41 -17.41 -2.68
N PRO A 240 -31.10 -17.35 -2.41
CA PRO A 240 -30.44 -18.30 -1.50
C PRO A 240 -30.95 -18.13 -0.07
N ARG A 241 -30.89 -19.20 0.70
CA ARG A 241 -31.21 -19.14 2.14
C ARG A 241 -30.05 -18.54 2.93
N ILE A 242 -30.36 -17.96 4.07
CA ILE A 242 -29.33 -17.39 4.97
C ILE A 242 -28.30 -18.46 5.40
N SER A 243 -28.75 -19.70 5.60
CA SER A 243 -27.87 -20.85 5.90
C SER A 243 -26.89 -21.13 4.78
N GLU A 244 -27.35 -21.13 3.53
CA GLU A 244 -26.49 -21.31 2.34
C GLU A 244 -25.45 -20.22 2.21
N LEU A 245 -25.85 -18.95 2.41
CA LEU A 245 -24.93 -17.81 2.40
C LEU A 245 -23.90 -17.86 3.54
N ASN A 246 -24.30 -18.36 4.72
CA ASN A 246 -23.37 -18.55 5.83
C ASN A 246 -22.33 -19.64 5.52
N THR A 247 -22.77 -20.74 4.90
CA THR A 247 -21.87 -21.83 4.48
C THR A 247 -20.93 -21.35 3.38
N GLU A 248 -21.45 -20.66 2.36
CA GLU A 248 -20.63 -20.06 1.28
C GLU A 248 -19.59 -19.10 1.87
N TYR A 249 -20.00 -18.22 2.78
CA TYR A 249 -19.09 -17.28 3.43
C TYR A 249 -17.97 -17.98 4.22
N ALA A 250 -18.30 -19.03 4.96
CA ALA A 250 -17.33 -19.80 5.71
C ALA A 250 -16.32 -20.51 4.78
N MET A 251 -16.79 -21.09 3.67
CA MET A 251 -15.92 -21.71 2.66
C MET A 251 -14.98 -20.70 2.00
N LEU A 252 -15.50 -19.53 1.61
CA LEU A 252 -14.71 -18.44 1.05
C LEU A 252 -13.65 -17.94 2.04
N LEU A 253 -14.01 -17.83 3.31
CA LEU A 253 -13.08 -17.39 4.37
C LEU A 253 -11.92 -18.37 4.54
N GLU A 254 -12.20 -19.68 4.55
CA GLU A 254 -11.14 -20.70 4.66
C GLU A 254 -10.27 -20.73 3.41
N ARG A 255 -10.85 -20.65 2.21
CA ARG A 255 -10.09 -20.56 0.95
C ARG A 255 -9.21 -19.32 0.92
N LYS A 256 -9.75 -18.15 1.29
CA LYS A 256 -8.97 -16.91 1.40
C LYS A 256 -7.79 -17.06 2.36
N LYS A 257 -7.99 -17.65 3.55
CA LYS A 257 -6.91 -17.88 4.52
C LYS A 257 -5.79 -18.74 3.94
N SER A 258 -6.15 -19.85 3.30
CA SER A 258 -5.20 -20.75 2.65
C SER A 258 -4.43 -20.05 1.52
N SER A 259 -5.15 -19.43 0.59
CA SER A 259 -4.54 -18.69 -0.54
C SER A 259 -3.67 -17.52 -0.07
N TYR A 260 -4.06 -16.82 0.99
CA TYR A 260 -3.27 -15.74 1.55
C TYR A 260 -2.00 -16.22 2.26
N ALA A 261 -2.05 -17.37 2.93
CA ALA A 261 -0.88 -17.99 3.54
C ALA A 261 0.13 -18.41 2.46
N GLU A 262 -0.35 -19.02 1.37
CA GLU A 262 0.47 -19.38 0.21
C GLU A 262 1.03 -18.14 -0.48
N TYR A 263 0.20 -17.10 -0.70
CA TYR A 263 0.64 -15.81 -1.25
C TYR A 263 1.80 -15.20 -0.46
N ARG A 264 1.71 -15.19 0.87
CA ARG A 264 2.79 -14.64 1.72
C ARG A 264 4.10 -15.40 1.54
N LYS A 265 4.04 -16.73 1.46
CA LYS A 265 5.20 -17.59 1.22
C LYS A 265 5.80 -17.36 -0.17
N THR A 266 4.97 -17.44 -1.20
CA THR A 266 5.39 -17.21 -2.60
C THR A 266 5.92 -15.80 -2.82
N LYS A 267 5.37 -14.79 -2.15
CA LYS A 267 5.87 -13.41 -2.23
C LYS A 267 7.27 -13.25 -1.64
N SER A 268 7.57 -13.92 -0.53
CA SER A 268 8.93 -13.91 0.03
C SER A 268 9.90 -14.58 -0.93
N GLU A 269 9.54 -15.74 -1.45
CA GLU A 269 10.33 -16.47 -2.44
C GLU A 269 10.55 -15.63 -3.71
N MET A 270 9.51 -15.03 -4.27
CA MET A 270 9.59 -14.14 -5.42
C MET A 270 10.59 -12.99 -5.21
N GLN A 271 10.63 -12.41 -3.99
CA GLN A 271 11.57 -11.34 -3.70
C GLN A 271 13.03 -11.82 -3.81
N ASP A 272 13.35 -13.00 -3.33
CA ASP A 272 14.70 -13.56 -3.40
C ASP A 272 15.10 -13.83 -4.86
N TRP A 273 14.20 -14.39 -5.67
CA TRP A 273 14.42 -14.60 -7.11
C TRP A 273 14.63 -13.28 -7.87
N LEU A 274 13.80 -12.27 -7.63
CA LEU A 274 13.92 -10.96 -8.28
C LEU A 274 15.21 -10.22 -7.89
N VAL A 275 15.65 -10.35 -6.64
CA VAL A 275 16.93 -9.79 -6.19
C VAL A 275 18.09 -10.45 -6.90
N ALA A 276 18.11 -11.79 -6.95
CA ALA A 276 19.16 -12.54 -7.66
C ALA A 276 19.18 -12.18 -9.15
N GLN A 277 18.02 -12.18 -9.82
CA GLN A 277 17.88 -11.81 -11.23
C GLN A 277 18.43 -10.41 -11.50
N LYS A 278 18.12 -9.43 -10.66
CA LYS A 278 18.53 -8.06 -10.87
C LYS A 278 20.03 -7.86 -10.67
N ILE A 279 20.63 -8.53 -9.67
CA ILE A 279 22.08 -8.51 -9.45
C ILE A 279 22.81 -9.10 -10.66
N VAL A 280 22.38 -10.26 -11.16
CA VAL A 280 22.99 -10.90 -12.34
C VAL A 280 22.83 -10.03 -13.58
N GLN A 281 21.65 -9.41 -13.77
CA GLN A 281 21.43 -8.47 -14.87
C GLN A 281 22.36 -7.26 -14.82
N GLU A 282 22.59 -6.68 -13.65
CA GLU A 282 23.53 -5.56 -13.46
C GLU A 282 24.97 -5.98 -13.79
N ILE A 283 25.38 -7.18 -13.38
CA ILE A 283 26.72 -7.73 -13.72
C ILE A 283 26.90 -7.85 -15.23
N LEU A 284 25.92 -8.44 -15.92
CA LEU A 284 25.98 -8.64 -17.38
C LEU A 284 26.04 -7.28 -18.11
N LYS A 285 25.26 -6.30 -17.70
CA LYS A 285 25.29 -4.95 -18.26
C LYS A 285 26.67 -4.27 -18.06
N GLU A 286 27.28 -4.42 -16.87
CA GLU A 286 28.61 -3.87 -16.62
C GLU A 286 29.69 -4.55 -17.51
N ASP A 287 29.57 -5.84 -17.73
CA ASP A 287 30.51 -6.58 -18.58
C ASP A 287 30.35 -6.25 -20.07
N GLU A 288 29.11 -6.04 -20.54
CA GLU A 288 28.86 -5.57 -21.92
C GLU A 288 29.45 -4.16 -22.13
N GLN A 289 29.21 -3.22 -21.22
CA GLN A 289 29.78 -1.89 -21.30
C GLN A 289 31.31 -1.86 -21.28
N LYS A 290 31.94 -2.76 -20.51
CA LYS A 290 33.41 -2.87 -20.50
C LYS A 290 33.94 -3.42 -21.83
N LYS A 291 33.27 -4.39 -22.42
CA LYS A 291 33.62 -4.93 -23.74
C LYS A 291 33.51 -3.88 -24.83
N GLU A 292 32.45 -3.08 -24.83
CA GLU A 292 32.28 -1.98 -25.79
C GLU A 292 33.37 -0.93 -25.63
N GLN A 293 33.69 -0.52 -24.39
CA GLN A 293 34.79 0.44 -24.14
C GLN A 293 36.16 -0.08 -24.58
N LEU A 294 36.44 -1.36 -24.38
CA LEU A 294 37.68 -1.97 -24.86
C LEU A 294 37.76 -2.00 -26.39
N HIS A 295 36.67 -2.39 -27.04
CA HIS A 295 36.61 -2.38 -28.50
C HIS A 295 36.77 -0.98 -29.10
N GLU A 296 36.14 0.04 -28.54
CA GLU A 296 36.35 1.42 -28.96
C GLU A 296 37.79 1.90 -28.77
N GLN A 297 38.47 1.45 -27.70
CA GLN A 297 39.87 1.80 -27.47
C GLN A 297 40.80 1.09 -28.50
N GLU A 298 40.52 -0.16 -28.82
CA GLU A 298 41.29 -0.92 -29.85
C GLU A 298 41.14 -0.27 -31.23
N VAL A 299 39.92 0.10 -31.62
CA VAL A 299 39.64 0.78 -32.90
C VAL A 299 40.39 2.12 -32.98
N ARG A 300 40.40 2.93 -31.93
CA ARG A 300 41.12 4.20 -31.87
C ARG A 300 42.62 4.00 -31.98
N GLN A 301 43.19 3.01 -31.30
CA GLN A 301 44.62 2.70 -31.40
C GLN A 301 45.01 2.23 -32.81
N GLU A 302 44.15 1.45 -33.46
CA GLU A 302 44.40 1.06 -34.86
C GLU A 302 44.35 2.23 -35.83
N GLU A 303 43.45 3.19 -35.63
CA GLU A 303 43.33 4.41 -36.42
C GLU A 303 44.57 5.31 -36.22
N GLU A 304 45.04 5.52 -34.98
CA GLU A 304 46.24 6.27 -34.66
C GLU A 304 47.48 5.62 -35.30
N ASN A 305 47.62 4.30 -35.21
CA ASN A 305 48.73 3.58 -35.85
C ASN A 305 48.72 3.67 -37.38
N ARG A 306 47.54 3.67 -38.01
CA ARG A 306 47.41 3.88 -39.47
C ARG A 306 47.78 5.31 -39.90
N GLN A 307 47.50 6.30 -39.06
CA GLN A 307 47.85 7.71 -39.31
C GLN A 307 49.34 7.96 -39.11
N SER A 308 49.99 7.31 -38.12
CA SER A 308 51.44 7.41 -37.88
C SER A 308 52.32 6.72 -38.95
N SER A 309 51.71 5.79 -39.72
CA SER A 309 52.41 5.02 -40.74
C SER A 309 52.30 5.63 -42.17
N ARG A 310 51.65 6.79 -42.27
CA ARG A 310 51.55 7.61 -43.48
C ARG A 310 52.47 8.85 -43.37
#